data_3dcf05d2f24a6ccc8eefcfcb7248d280
#
_entry.id   3dcf05d2f24a6ccc8eefcfcb7248d280
#
_cell.length_a   1.000
_cell.length_b   1.000
_cell.length_c   1.000
_cell.angle_alpha   90.00
_cell.angle_beta   90.00
_cell.angle_gamma   90.00
#
_symmetry.space_group_name_H-M   'P 1'
#
loop_
_entity.id
_entity.type
_entity.pdbx_description
1 polymer ?
#
loop_
_entity_poly.entity_id
_entity_poly.type
_entity_poly.pdbx_seq_one_letter_code
_entity_poly.pdbx_strand_id
1 'polypeptide(L)' 'MPLIDVSIAEGRSPEQLRALVSALHRAAEESVGAVPENTTVIIREVPTTHWSKADQTIAERTSGAAPS' A
#
# COMPACT_ATOMS: atom_id res chain seq x y z
N MET A 1 -10.00 -11.05 -15.05
CA MET A 1 -8.66 -10.99 -14.41
C MET A 1 -8.54 -9.72 -13.60
N PRO A 2 -8.79 -9.76 -12.24
CA PRO A 2 -8.67 -8.53 -11.45
C PRO A 2 -7.20 -8.15 -11.24
N LEU A 3 -6.96 -6.85 -11.26
CA LEU A 3 -5.68 -6.24 -10.90
C LEU A 3 -5.91 -5.29 -9.75
N ILE A 4 -5.17 -5.49 -8.67
CA ILE A 4 -5.21 -4.60 -7.51
C ILE A 4 -3.84 -3.94 -7.42
N ASP A 5 -3.82 -2.63 -7.57
CA ASP A 5 -2.58 -1.85 -7.56
C ASP A 5 -2.66 -0.89 -6.38
N VAL A 6 -1.75 -1.05 -5.43
CA VAL A 6 -1.76 -0.30 -4.18
C VAL A 6 -0.45 0.45 -4.04
N SER A 7 -0.53 1.73 -3.73
CA SER A 7 0.64 2.52 -3.34
C SER A 7 0.60 2.73 -1.83
N ILE A 8 1.75 2.58 -1.19
CA ILE A 8 1.85 2.70 0.25
C ILE A 8 3.20 3.32 0.58
N ALA A 9 3.25 4.09 1.64
CA ALA A 9 4.51 4.69 2.07
C ALA A 9 5.45 3.62 2.58
N GLU A 10 6.75 3.78 2.32
CA GLU A 10 7.78 2.88 2.84
C GLU A 10 7.75 2.83 4.35
N GLY A 11 8.25 1.73 4.89
CA GLY A 11 8.43 1.55 6.32
C GLY A 11 7.84 0.29 6.90
N ARG A 12 7.14 -0.50 6.09
CA ARG A 12 6.58 -1.77 6.55
C ARG A 12 7.58 -2.89 6.39
N SER A 13 7.47 -3.87 7.27
CA SER A 13 8.33 -5.06 7.18
C SER A 13 7.88 -5.93 6.00
N PRO A 14 8.79 -6.80 5.50
CA PRO A 14 8.40 -7.75 4.46
C PRO A 14 7.23 -8.63 4.89
N GLU A 15 7.15 -8.99 6.17
CA GLU A 15 6.05 -9.80 6.68
C GLU A 15 4.72 -9.04 6.60
N GLN A 16 4.74 -7.76 6.90
CA GLN A 16 3.53 -6.94 6.80
C GLN A 16 3.07 -6.82 5.35
N LEU A 17 4.02 -6.60 4.44
CA LEU A 17 3.68 -6.49 3.03
C LEU A 17 3.14 -7.81 2.49
N ARG A 18 3.72 -8.94 2.90
CA ARG A 18 3.21 -10.25 2.50
C ARG A 18 1.81 -10.49 3.03
N ALA A 19 1.54 -10.06 4.26
CA ALA A 19 0.20 -10.17 4.85
C ALA A 19 -0.82 -9.32 4.08
N LEU A 20 -0.40 -8.13 3.64
CA LEU A 20 -1.27 -7.27 2.85
C LEU A 20 -1.64 -7.94 1.52
N VAL A 21 -0.67 -8.56 0.85
CA VAL A 21 -0.93 -9.29 -0.39
C VAL A 21 -2.01 -10.36 -0.15
N SER A 22 -1.86 -11.16 0.89
CA SER A 22 -2.81 -12.22 1.20
C SER A 22 -4.20 -11.66 1.50
N ALA A 23 -4.26 -10.57 2.25
CA ALA A 23 -5.53 -9.95 2.62
C ALA A 23 -6.25 -9.40 1.40
N LEU A 24 -5.51 -8.80 0.46
CA LEU A 24 -6.10 -8.25 -0.76
C LEU A 24 -6.65 -9.37 -1.66
N HIS A 25 -5.92 -10.47 -1.79
CA HIS A 25 -6.42 -11.63 -2.52
C HIS A 25 -7.70 -12.16 -1.91
N ARG A 26 -7.71 -12.30 -0.59
CA ARG A 26 -8.88 -12.82 0.12
C ARG A 26 -10.07 -11.88 -0.03
N ALA A 27 -9.83 -10.58 0.07
CA ALA A 27 -10.89 -9.58 -0.08
C ALA A 27 -11.53 -9.66 -1.47
N ALA A 28 -10.72 -9.80 -2.52
CA ALA A 28 -11.24 -9.90 -3.88
C ALA A 28 -12.04 -11.20 -4.07
N GLU A 29 -11.54 -12.28 -3.50
CA GLU A 29 -12.23 -13.57 -3.59
C GLU A 29 -13.57 -13.52 -2.89
N GLU A 30 -13.61 -12.98 -1.67
CA GLU A 30 -14.83 -12.95 -0.86
C GLU A 30 -15.87 -11.96 -1.38
N SER A 31 -15.44 -10.88 -2.00
CA SER A 31 -16.37 -9.84 -2.41
C SER A 31 -16.88 -10.01 -3.83
N VAL A 32 -15.99 -10.30 -4.78
CA VAL A 32 -16.38 -10.38 -6.19
C VAL A 32 -16.11 -11.74 -6.81
N GLY A 33 -15.75 -12.73 -6.00
CA GLY A 33 -15.52 -14.08 -6.49
C GLY A 33 -14.28 -14.23 -7.35
N ALA A 34 -13.29 -13.36 -7.16
CA ALA A 34 -12.07 -13.43 -7.96
C ALA A 34 -11.32 -14.73 -7.67
N VAL A 35 -10.84 -15.38 -8.73
CA VAL A 35 -10.07 -16.61 -8.61
C VAL A 35 -8.63 -16.22 -8.33
N PRO A 36 -8.00 -16.76 -7.25
CA PRO A 36 -6.65 -16.35 -6.87
C PRO A 36 -5.62 -16.50 -7.98
N GLU A 37 -5.72 -17.56 -8.78
CA GLU A 37 -4.78 -17.80 -9.87
C GLU A 37 -4.83 -16.73 -10.95
N ASN A 38 -5.96 -16.02 -11.06
CA ASN A 38 -6.15 -14.98 -12.07
C ASN A 38 -6.08 -13.57 -11.49
N THR A 39 -5.79 -13.44 -10.21
CA THR A 39 -5.76 -12.15 -9.53
C THR A 39 -4.32 -11.69 -9.40
N THR A 40 -4.04 -10.46 -9.84
CA THR A 40 -2.72 -9.84 -9.68
C THR A 40 -2.81 -8.75 -8.62
N VAL A 41 -1.86 -8.75 -7.69
CA VAL A 41 -1.72 -7.71 -6.68
C VAL A 41 -0.34 -7.10 -6.83
N ILE A 42 -0.30 -5.78 -6.99
CA ILE A 42 0.96 -5.03 -7.06
C ILE A 42 0.96 -4.04 -5.91
N ILE A 43 2.03 -4.06 -5.12
CA ILE A 43 2.21 -3.08 -4.06
C ILE A 43 3.43 -2.24 -4.41
N ARG A 44 3.23 -0.92 -4.44
CA ARG A 44 4.31 0.03 -4.71
C ARG A 44 4.66 0.73 -3.42
N GLU A 45 5.90 0.61 -3.00
CA GLU A 45 6.39 1.33 -1.84
C GLU A 45 6.97 2.66 -2.31
N VAL A 46 6.46 3.75 -1.76
CA VAL A 46 6.86 5.09 -2.16
C VAL A 46 7.67 5.71 -1.04
N PRO A 47 8.85 6.26 -1.34
CA PRO A 47 9.63 6.96 -0.31
C PRO A 47 8.80 8.08 0.32
N THR A 48 8.97 8.26 1.61
CA THR A 48 8.18 9.26 2.34
C THR A 48 8.50 10.68 1.89
N THR A 49 9.65 10.88 1.24
CA THR A 49 10.00 12.16 0.63
C THR A 49 9.24 12.42 -0.67
N HIS A 50 8.60 11.41 -1.22
CA HIS A 50 7.91 11.50 -2.51
C HIS A 50 6.40 11.40 -2.38
N TRP A 51 5.89 11.39 -1.18
CA TRP A 51 4.45 11.33 -0.93
C TRP A 51 4.05 12.56 -0.16
N SER A 52 3.25 13.42 -0.77
CA SER A 52 2.81 14.66 -0.13
C SER A 52 1.30 14.72 -0.06
N LYS A 53 0.86 15.44 0.93
CA LYS A 53 -0.54 15.80 1.10
C LYS A 53 -0.56 17.25 1.58
N ALA A 54 -1.34 18.09 0.92
CA ALA A 54 -1.41 19.52 1.25
C ALA A 54 -0.03 20.18 1.20
N ASP A 55 0.75 19.84 0.17
CA ASP A 55 2.09 20.41 -0.09
C ASP A 55 3.08 20.13 1.05
N GLN A 56 2.89 19.03 1.76
CA GLN A 56 3.79 18.60 2.82
C GLN A 56 4.03 17.10 2.68
N THR A 57 5.29 16.70 2.62
CA THR A 57 5.62 15.28 2.49
C THR A 57 5.45 14.57 3.82
N ILE A 58 5.31 13.23 3.76
CA ILE A 58 5.26 12.43 4.97
C ILE A 58 6.54 12.58 5.77
N ALA A 59 7.68 12.61 5.07
CA ALA A 59 8.98 12.78 5.74
C ALA A 59 9.02 14.07 6.54
N GLU A 60 8.49 15.16 6.00
CA GLU A 60 8.45 16.44 6.70
C GLU A 60 7.55 16.37 7.93
N ARG A 61 6.43 15.66 7.84
CA ARG A 61 5.53 15.53 8.99
C ARG A 61 6.14 14.72 10.11
N THR A 62 6.80 13.61 9.76
CA THR A 62 7.34 12.70 10.78
C THR A 62 8.66 13.19 11.34
N SER A 63 9.33 14.12 10.67
CA SER A 63 10.60 14.67 11.20
C SER A 63 10.40 15.59 12.39
N GLY A 64 9.16 15.94 12.69
CA GLY A 64 8.86 16.86 13.77
C GLY A 64 9.05 18.32 13.40
N ALA A 65 9.52 18.59 12.21
CA ALA A 65 9.69 19.95 11.71
C ALA A 65 8.34 20.53 11.28
N ALA A 66 7.40 19.67 10.99
CA ALA A 66 6.11 20.10 10.54
C ALA A 66 5.26 20.53 11.72
N PRO A 67 4.66 21.68 11.66
CA PRO A 67 3.67 22.04 12.67
C PRO A 67 2.51 21.07 12.53
N SER A 68 2.07 20.59 13.59
CA SER A 68 0.94 19.68 13.56
C SER A 68 -0.35 20.44 13.30
#